data_8cf0b8cce79e93caadadcd884f962d0d
#
_entry.id   8cf0b8cce79e93caadadcd884f962d0d
#
_cell.length_a   1.000
_cell.length_b   1.000
_cell.length_c   1.000
_cell.angle_alpha   90.00
_cell.angle_beta   90.00
_cell.angle_gamma   90.00
#
_symmetry.space_group_name_H-M   'P 1'
#
loop_
_entity.id
_entity.type
_entity.pdbx_description
1 polymer ?
#
loop_
_entity_poly.entity_id
_entity_poly.type
_entity_poly.pdbx_seq_one_letter_code
_entity_poly.pdbx_strand_id
1 'polypeptide(L)'
;MSPAAVEAMTRLLPLVGNASSLHAAGRDARRVVEESREQVAAGIGARPGDVVFTSGGTEADNLAIKGIYWARRAEDPRRVRVLTSAIEHHAVLDPVEWLGAHEGAQVELLPVDSQGR
;
A
#
# COMPACT_ATOMS: atom_id res chain seq x y z
N MET A 1 20.16 -1.59 3.63
CA MET A 1 19.52 -0.31 4.01
C MET A 1 20.51 0.81 3.77
N SER A 2 20.10 1.96 3.25
CA SER A 2 21.03 3.08 3.02
C SER A 2 21.51 3.68 4.35
N PRO A 3 22.75 4.25 4.42
CA PRO A 3 23.24 4.88 5.63
C PRO A 3 22.32 5.99 6.16
N ALA A 4 21.76 6.81 5.28
CA ALA A 4 20.81 7.86 5.64
C ALA A 4 19.53 7.32 6.30
N ALA A 5 19.02 6.18 5.84
CA ALA A 5 17.85 5.55 6.45
C ALA A 5 18.18 4.99 7.85
N VAL A 6 19.36 4.39 8.01
CA VAL A 6 19.84 3.91 9.33
C VAL A 6 19.95 5.07 10.32
N GLU A 7 20.55 6.18 9.89
CA GLU A 7 20.69 7.38 10.72
C GLU A 7 19.34 7.97 11.13
N ALA A 8 18.39 8.09 10.18
CA ALA A 8 17.04 8.58 10.46
C ALA A 8 16.32 7.69 11.47
N MET A 9 16.38 6.36 11.30
CA MET A 9 15.81 5.41 12.25
C MET A 9 16.42 5.54 13.64
N THR A 10 17.77 5.58 13.71
CA THR A 10 18.49 5.65 15.00
C THR A 10 18.12 6.89 15.78
N ARG A 11 17.93 8.04 15.12
CA ARG A 11 17.47 9.27 15.78
C ARG A 11 16.08 9.17 16.38
N LEU A 12 15.20 8.39 15.77
CA LEU A 12 13.79 8.27 16.17
C LEU A 12 13.53 7.13 17.15
N LEU A 13 14.42 6.12 17.25
CA LEU A 13 14.25 5.01 18.17
C LEU A 13 13.99 5.39 19.64
N PRO A 14 14.60 6.46 20.21
CA PRO A 14 14.30 6.89 21.56
C PRO A 14 12.96 7.59 21.73
N LEU A 15 12.28 7.96 20.62
CA LEU A 15 10.99 8.64 20.69
C LEU A 15 9.91 7.68 21.14
N VAL A 16 9.40 7.88 22.35
CA VAL A 16 8.30 7.11 22.92
C VAL A 16 7.01 7.90 22.82
N GLY A 17 6.07 7.46 21.97
CA GLY A 17 4.79 8.14 21.83
C GLY A 17 3.83 7.37 20.92
N ASN A 18 2.56 7.47 21.22
CA ASN A 18 1.49 6.97 20.33
C ASN A 18 0.95 8.16 19.52
N ALA A 19 1.11 8.11 18.20
CA ALA A 19 0.69 9.17 17.29
C ALA A 19 -0.83 9.50 17.35
N SER A 20 -1.65 8.61 17.90
CA SER A 20 -3.08 8.84 18.14
C SER A 20 -3.39 9.53 19.49
N SER A 21 -2.38 9.70 20.35
CA SER A 21 -2.55 10.31 21.67
C SER A 21 -2.50 11.84 21.59
N LEU A 22 -3.30 12.49 22.45
CA LEU A 22 -3.33 13.96 22.60
C LEU A 22 -2.22 14.53 23.47
N HIS A 23 -1.42 13.70 24.14
CA HIS A 23 -0.28 14.12 24.96
C HIS A 23 0.88 14.63 24.12
N ALA A 24 1.80 15.38 24.75
CA ALA A 24 2.96 15.96 24.06
C ALA A 24 3.77 14.92 23.28
N ALA A 25 4.13 13.80 23.92
CA ALA A 25 4.87 12.71 23.25
C ALA A 25 4.09 12.09 22.07
N GLY A 26 2.76 12.01 22.16
CA GLY A 26 1.93 11.54 21.04
C GLY A 26 1.91 12.54 19.88
N ARG A 27 1.82 13.83 20.19
CA ARG A 27 1.89 14.87 19.14
C ARG A 27 3.25 14.88 18.44
N ASP A 28 4.36 14.66 19.18
CA ASP A 28 5.70 14.57 18.59
C ASP A 28 5.82 13.35 17.67
N ALA A 29 5.31 12.19 18.08
CA ALA A 29 5.26 11.00 17.25
C ALA A 29 4.42 11.25 15.98
N ARG A 30 3.25 11.87 16.12
CA ARG A 30 2.40 12.22 14.99
C ARG A 30 3.08 13.19 14.02
N ARG A 31 3.74 14.21 14.52
CA ARG A 31 4.50 15.16 13.69
C ARG A 31 5.54 14.43 12.84
N VAL A 32 6.31 13.50 13.39
CA VAL A 32 7.29 12.70 12.64
C VAL A 32 6.62 11.90 11.52
N VAL A 33 5.48 11.26 11.79
CA VAL A 33 4.73 10.50 10.77
C VAL A 33 4.24 11.41 9.65
N GLU A 34 3.65 12.57 9.98
CA GLU A 34 3.13 13.48 8.96
C GLU A 34 4.23 14.15 8.14
N GLU A 35 5.33 14.59 8.76
CA GLU A 35 6.51 15.10 8.03
C GLU A 35 7.09 14.05 7.08
N SER A 36 7.15 12.78 7.50
CA SER A 36 7.59 11.68 6.64
C SER A 36 6.63 11.45 5.47
N ARG A 37 5.34 11.54 5.71
CA ARG A 37 4.28 11.44 4.69
C ARG A 37 4.42 12.54 3.64
N GLU A 38 4.63 13.78 4.06
CA GLU A 38 4.85 14.92 3.19
C GLU A 38 6.10 14.73 2.32
N GLN A 39 7.20 14.25 2.91
CA GLN A 39 8.44 13.97 2.18
C GLN A 39 8.27 12.89 1.11
N VAL A 40 7.58 11.78 1.44
CA VAL A 40 7.28 10.72 0.46
C VAL A 40 6.40 11.28 -0.65
N ALA A 41 5.33 11.98 -0.31
CA ALA A 41 4.41 12.56 -1.28
C ALA A 41 5.13 13.53 -2.24
N ALA A 42 5.98 14.41 -1.71
CA ALA A 42 6.78 15.35 -2.51
C ALA A 42 7.72 14.60 -3.46
N GLY A 43 8.35 13.49 -3.01
CA GLY A 43 9.26 12.68 -3.82
C GLY A 43 8.61 12.00 -5.01
N ILE A 44 7.30 11.73 -4.95
CA ILE A 44 6.54 11.06 -6.02
C ILE A 44 5.53 11.98 -6.72
N GLY A 45 5.50 13.27 -6.36
CA GLY A 45 4.57 14.23 -6.94
C GLY A 45 3.10 14.01 -6.55
N ALA A 46 2.85 13.39 -5.40
CA ALA A 46 1.52 13.12 -4.86
C ALA A 46 1.14 14.12 -3.74
N ARG A 47 -0.12 14.09 -3.30
CA ARG A 47 -0.55 14.83 -2.11
C ARG A 47 -0.29 13.98 -0.86
N PRO A 48 0.03 14.56 0.31
CA PRO A 48 0.25 13.79 1.55
C PRO A 48 -0.92 12.86 1.90
N GLY A 49 -2.17 13.28 1.65
CA GLY A 49 -3.36 12.47 1.88
C GLY A 49 -3.50 11.23 0.98
N ASP A 50 -2.72 11.16 -0.11
CA ASP A 50 -2.72 10.01 -1.02
C ASP A 50 -1.68 8.94 -0.61
N VAL A 51 -0.86 9.23 0.41
CA VAL A 51 0.16 8.31 0.93
C VAL A 51 -0.34 7.58 2.15
N VAL A 52 -0.33 6.25 2.10
CA VAL A 52 -0.69 5.38 3.22
C VAL A 52 0.52 4.53 3.60
N PHE A 53 0.96 4.63 4.84
CA PHE A 53 2.01 3.75 5.37
C PHE A 53 1.43 2.38 5.72
N THR A 54 2.11 1.33 5.30
CA THR A 54 1.78 -0.07 5.57
C THR A 54 2.98 -0.78 6.19
N SER A 55 2.75 -1.98 6.73
CA SER A 55 3.83 -2.80 7.30
C SER A 55 4.80 -3.38 6.25
N GLY A 56 4.41 -3.35 4.97
CA GLY A 56 5.22 -3.87 3.87
C GLY A 56 4.45 -3.99 2.57
N GLY A 57 5.14 -4.47 1.51
CA GLY A 57 4.58 -4.60 0.17
C GLY A 57 3.33 -5.47 0.11
N THR A 58 3.31 -6.60 0.82
CA THR A 58 2.14 -7.50 0.84
C THR A 58 0.87 -6.80 1.33
N GLU A 59 0.96 -6.01 2.41
CA GLU A 59 -0.17 -5.23 2.90
C GLU A 59 -0.55 -4.13 1.91
N ALA A 60 0.45 -3.44 1.33
CA ALA A 60 0.22 -2.39 0.35
C ALA A 60 -0.51 -2.91 -0.89
N ASP A 61 -0.07 -4.05 -1.44
CA ASP A 61 -0.69 -4.67 -2.61
C ASP A 61 -2.12 -5.15 -2.31
N ASN A 62 -2.34 -5.79 -1.15
CA ASN A 62 -3.69 -6.18 -0.72
C ASN A 62 -4.62 -4.98 -0.58
N LEU A 63 -4.15 -3.91 0.05
CA LEU A 63 -4.93 -2.68 0.22
C LEU A 63 -5.28 -2.05 -1.13
N ALA A 64 -4.31 -1.96 -2.05
CA ALA A 64 -4.51 -1.39 -3.38
C ALA A 64 -5.48 -2.24 -4.21
N ILE A 65 -5.24 -3.53 -4.34
CA ILE A 65 -6.00 -4.43 -5.21
C ILE A 65 -7.45 -4.54 -4.73
N LYS A 66 -7.65 -4.92 -3.46
CA LYS A 66 -9.00 -5.08 -2.90
C LYS A 66 -9.72 -3.75 -2.78
N GLY A 67 -9.03 -2.70 -2.33
CA GLY A 67 -9.60 -1.36 -2.18
C GLY A 67 -10.09 -0.78 -3.51
N ILE A 68 -9.29 -0.87 -4.58
CA ILE A 68 -9.68 -0.40 -5.91
C ILE A 68 -10.83 -1.24 -6.45
N TYR A 69 -10.80 -2.57 -6.32
CA TYR A 69 -11.88 -3.44 -6.76
C TYR A 69 -13.21 -3.06 -6.11
N TRP A 70 -13.25 -2.96 -4.78
CA TRP A 70 -14.47 -2.59 -4.06
C TRP A 70 -14.96 -1.19 -4.39
N ALA A 71 -14.05 -0.20 -4.46
CA ALA A 71 -14.44 1.16 -4.82
C ALA A 71 -15.05 1.23 -6.23
N ARG A 72 -14.42 0.58 -7.21
CA ARG A 72 -14.92 0.57 -8.59
C ARG A 72 -16.22 -0.19 -8.75
N ARG A 73 -16.39 -1.28 -8.03
CA ARG A 73 -17.62 -2.06 -8.03
C ARG A 73 -18.77 -1.32 -7.34
N ALA A 74 -18.48 -0.53 -6.32
CA ALA A 74 -19.49 0.32 -5.67
C ALA A 74 -20.01 1.43 -6.60
N GLU A 75 -19.15 1.98 -7.47
CA GLU A 75 -19.52 2.97 -8.49
C GLU A 75 -20.34 2.33 -9.62
N ASP A 76 -19.94 1.15 -10.10
CA ASP A 76 -20.61 0.39 -11.16
C ASP A 76 -20.47 -1.10 -10.89
N PRO A 77 -21.59 -1.79 -10.50
CA PRO A 77 -21.60 -3.22 -10.20
C PRO A 77 -21.14 -4.15 -11.33
N ARG A 78 -21.06 -3.64 -12.58
CA ARG A 78 -20.56 -4.39 -13.74
C ARG A 78 -19.03 -4.46 -13.80
N ARG A 79 -18.33 -3.65 -12.99
CA ARG A 79 -16.86 -3.63 -12.91
C ARG A 79 -16.37 -4.78 -12.04
N VAL A 80 -16.42 -5.98 -12.58
CA VAL A 80 -16.02 -7.21 -11.88
C VAL A 80 -14.77 -7.86 -12.47
N ARG A 81 -14.24 -7.31 -13.58
CA ARG A 81 -13.09 -7.90 -14.27
C ARG A 81 -11.77 -7.41 -13.67
N VAL A 82 -10.89 -8.36 -13.36
CA VAL A 82 -9.54 -8.11 -12.85
C VAL A 82 -8.55 -8.77 -13.79
N LEU A 83 -7.63 -7.97 -14.33
CA LEU A 83 -6.55 -8.45 -15.19
C LEU A 83 -5.24 -8.41 -14.42
N THR A 84 -4.47 -9.48 -14.47
CA THR A 84 -3.15 -9.56 -13.85
C THR A 84 -2.22 -10.44 -14.70
N SER A 85 -0.93 -10.31 -14.52
CA SER A 85 0.05 -11.17 -15.18
C SER A 85 0.17 -12.51 -14.44
N ALA A 86 0.44 -13.58 -15.19
CA ALA A 86 0.69 -14.92 -14.62
C ALA A 86 2.01 -15.01 -13.83
N ILE A 87 2.89 -14.02 -13.96
CA ILE A 87 4.22 -13.98 -13.33
C ILE A 87 4.31 -12.98 -12.16
N GLU A 88 3.17 -12.49 -11.68
CA GLU A 88 3.15 -11.59 -10.54
C GLU A 88 3.63 -12.26 -9.25
N HIS A 89 4.10 -11.45 -8.32
CA HIS A 89 4.42 -11.91 -6.98
C HIS A 89 3.13 -12.35 -6.24
N HIS A 90 3.23 -13.28 -5.31
CA HIS A 90 2.10 -13.76 -4.50
C HIS A 90 1.35 -12.65 -3.76
N ALA A 91 2.01 -11.55 -3.39
CA ALA A 91 1.36 -10.38 -2.81
C ALA A 91 0.27 -9.78 -3.73
N VAL A 92 0.36 -10.02 -5.05
CA VAL A 92 -0.61 -9.62 -6.07
C VAL A 92 -1.56 -10.76 -6.43
N LEU A 93 -1.02 -11.97 -6.67
CA LEU A 93 -1.83 -13.12 -7.09
C LEU A 93 -2.83 -13.56 -6.03
N ASP A 94 -2.40 -13.71 -4.77
CA ASP A 94 -3.27 -14.19 -3.70
C ASP A 94 -4.52 -13.30 -3.48
N PRO A 95 -4.40 -11.94 -3.37
CA PRO A 95 -5.59 -11.10 -3.27
C PRO A 95 -6.46 -11.13 -4.52
N VAL A 96 -5.91 -11.29 -5.72
CA VAL A 96 -6.69 -11.41 -6.96
C VAL A 96 -7.46 -12.73 -6.98
N GLU A 97 -6.83 -13.84 -6.65
CA GLU A 97 -7.50 -15.15 -6.53
C GLU A 97 -8.60 -15.13 -5.47
N TRP A 98 -8.32 -14.48 -4.34
CA TRP A 98 -9.29 -14.31 -3.26
C TRP A 98 -10.53 -13.53 -3.73
N LEU A 99 -10.35 -12.45 -4.50
CA LEU A 99 -11.46 -11.69 -5.08
C LEU A 99 -12.30 -12.56 -6.02
N GLY A 100 -11.65 -13.42 -6.82
CA GLY A 100 -12.35 -14.37 -7.67
C GLY A 100 -13.20 -15.37 -6.88
N ALA A 101 -12.61 -15.95 -5.83
CA ALA A 101 -13.24 -16.98 -5.02
C ALA A 101 -14.39 -16.46 -4.13
N HIS A 102 -14.29 -15.21 -3.61
CA HIS A 102 -15.17 -14.72 -2.56
C HIS A 102 -16.04 -13.53 -2.96
N GLU A 103 -15.60 -12.74 -3.95
CA GLU A 103 -16.26 -11.49 -4.35
C GLU A 103 -16.86 -11.54 -5.76
N GLY A 104 -16.73 -12.67 -6.44
CA GLY A 104 -17.26 -12.84 -7.79
C GLY A 104 -16.49 -12.04 -8.85
N ALA A 105 -15.21 -11.75 -8.61
CA ALA A 105 -14.36 -11.13 -9.61
C ALA A 105 -14.09 -12.10 -10.76
N GLN A 106 -14.15 -11.59 -11.99
CA GLN A 106 -13.76 -12.31 -13.20
C GLN A 106 -12.26 -12.10 -13.42
N VAL A 107 -11.46 -13.04 -12.92
CA VAL A 107 -10.00 -12.97 -12.99
C VAL A 107 -9.51 -13.50 -14.32
N GLU A 108 -8.67 -12.73 -15.00
CA GLU A 108 -8.01 -13.11 -16.24
C GLU A 108 -6.50 -12.94 -16.09
N LEU A 109 -5.76 -14.02 -16.29
CA LEU A 109 -4.31 -14.02 -16.29
C LEU A 109 -3.82 -13.70 -17.71
N LEU A 110 -3.08 -12.61 -17.84
CA LEU A 110 -2.43 -12.24 -19.09
C LEU A 110 -1.25 -13.19 -19.33
N PRO A 111 -1.21 -13.88 -20.48
CA PRO A 111 -0.09 -14.75 -20.82
C PRO A 111 1.16 -13.91 -21.05
N VAL A 112 2.30 -14.49 -20.72
CA VAL A 112 3.61 -13.91 -20.98
C VAL A 112 4.47 -14.93 -21.75
N ASP A 113 5.41 -14.43 -22.55
CA ASP A 113 6.40 -15.26 -23.22
C ASP A 113 7.52 -15.72 -22.25
N SER A 114 8.51 -16.45 -22.77
CA SER A 114 9.67 -16.93 -21.99
C SER A 114 10.56 -15.80 -21.43
N GLN A 115 10.35 -14.56 -21.86
CA GLN A 115 11.07 -13.37 -21.39
C GLN A 115 10.19 -12.49 -20.44
N GLY A 116 8.99 -12.94 -20.13
CA GLY A 116 8.07 -12.22 -19.25
C GLY A 116 7.33 -11.04 -19.92
N ARG A 117 7.17 -11.08 -21.24
CA ARG A 117 6.51 -10.03 -22.05
C ARG A 117 5.18 -10.50 -22.58
#